data_ce1383f5241ee49adf98f57b4e1006db
#
_entry.id   ce1383f5241ee49adf98f57b4e1006db
#
_cell.length_a   1.000
_cell.length_b   1.000
_cell.length_c   1.000
_cell.angle_alpha   90.00
_cell.angle_beta   90.00
_cell.angle_gamma   90.00
#
_symmetry.space_group_name_H-M   'P 1'
#
loop_
_entity.id
_entity.type
_entity.pdbx_description
1 polymer ?
#
loop_
_entity_poly.entity_id
_entity_poly.type
_entity_poly.pdbx_seq_one_letter_code
_entity_poly.pdbx_strand_id
1 'polypeptide(L)'
;MISSIRSDADSTALFDYLPYFRLGFSSQLLLIIVFALCLIISGMMASVSPLLTSALVDNISKKTSYDSIMISSALIGFAALIDIVVSYLSTLLSMRITTVAAYSIVRSKIDELVRMPFELYFEQESAEKTQQICSDANTVASFGLSVLQTVLLAVVQLGISFIFLYGCSVALFWVSVTFCILYAIAYALFRKPLFVSGLTFKEEQSLYFGKVESVLAHQRFLYVNVLFERALKSIDSFFSSLLHAGVAYQSVVSRFQATDSFAAAASQVTILLISAFYVMQGSMSVGQLVAVSSYMALMLSAVRSIYGIGSSVQDCFSSISRLNASKLPLAVAGEELLEIDCIELHNFGFTLNEKCLYNNLNLRFDKGKLYALVGINGSGKTSLAYLLMGCFNSGYGGAISYNGKAQEEINCEHLRRNLVSFAEQTPISVKDFLSDRNFPSIEKKRCGGMSPGELKQLEIRRVLEKKADVYLFDEPTASLDIAHKEALINAVKELRKHKIVIVITHDMDLIAASDEVVELGKSD
;
A
#
# COMPACT_ATOMS: atom_id res chain seq x y z
N MET A 1 5.21 -19.13 22.90
CA MET A 1 5.07 -17.73 22.47
C MET A 1 4.19 -17.52 21.24
N ILE A 2 3.98 -18.52 20.37
CA ILE A 2 3.13 -18.44 19.16
C ILE A 2 1.63 -18.70 19.45
N SER A 3 1.29 -19.30 20.60
CA SER A 3 -0.10 -19.65 20.95
C SER A 3 -0.89 -18.54 21.67
N SER A 4 -0.21 -17.58 22.30
CA SER A 4 -0.84 -16.45 22.99
C SER A 4 -1.16 -15.25 22.09
N ILE A 5 -0.53 -15.18 20.90
CA ILE A 5 -0.80 -14.11 19.91
C ILE A 5 -2.12 -14.36 19.14
N ARG A 6 -2.74 -15.53 19.31
CA ARG A 6 -3.81 -16.04 18.44
C ARG A 6 -5.24 -15.69 18.82
N SER A 7 -5.55 -15.32 20.06
CA SER A 7 -6.93 -14.98 20.46
C SER A 7 -7.21 -13.48 20.45
N ASP A 8 -6.18 -12.67 20.61
CA ASP A 8 -6.31 -11.20 20.63
C ASP A 8 -6.17 -10.59 19.21
N ALA A 9 -5.45 -11.28 18.29
CA ALA A 9 -5.24 -10.79 16.92
C ALA A 9 -6.52 -10.76 16.07
N ASP A 10 -7.45 -11.71 16.27
CA ASP A 10 -8.66 -11.80 15.44
C ASP A 10 -9.71 -10.72 15.78
N SER A 11 -9.77 -10.25 17.03
CA SER A 11 -10.73 -9.20 17.43
C SER A 11 -10.20 -7.78 17.18
N THR A 12 -8.91 -7.54 17.35
CA THR A 12 -8.26 -6.24 17.07
C THR A 12 -8.17 -5.95 15.57
N ALA A 13 -7.95 -6.97 14.77
CA ALA A 13 -7.77 -6.87 13.32
C ALA A 13 -9.02 -6.35 12.58
N LEU A 14 -10.22 -6.67 13.04
CA LEU A 14 -11.48 -6.19 12.46
C LEU A 14 -11.70 -4.70 12.79
N PHE A 15 -11.25 -4.26 13.97
CA PHE A 15 -11.25 -2.84 14.35
C PHE A 15 -10.25 -2.01 13.54
N ASP A 16 -9.11 -2.59 13.18
CA ASP A 16 -8.09 -1.93 12.35
C ASP A 16 -8.52 -1.77 10.89
N TYR A 17 -9.43 -2.61 10.39
CA TYR A 17 -10.02 -2.49 9.05
C TYR A 17 -11.05 -1.35 8.95
N LEU A 18 -11.78 -1.08 10.01
CA LEU A 18 -12.91 -0.14 10.01
C LEU A 18 -12.55 1.30 9.55
N PRO A 19 -11.40 1.89 9.97
CA PRO A 19 -10.97 3.20 9.47
C PRO A 19 -10.74 3.22 7.96
N TYR A 20 -10.10 2.19 7.41
CA TYR A 20 -9.85 2.07 5.97
C TYR A 20 -11.14 1.86 5.19
N PHE A 21 -12.06 1.03 5.72
CA PHE A 21 -13.39 0.87 5.14
C PHE A 21 -14.14 2.20 5.08
N ARG A 22 -14.19 2.92 6.18
CA ARG A 22 -14.84 4.24 6.23
C ARG A 22 -14.21 5.23 5.25
N LEU A 23 -12.89 5.27 5.20
CA LEU A 23 -12.14 6.16 4.31
C LEU A 23 -12.44 5.87 2.83
N GLY A 24 -12.42 4.60 2.43
CA GLY A 24 -12.55 4.19 1.03
C GLY A 24 -14.00 4.18 0.52
N PHE A 25 -14.96 3.82 1.36
CA PHE A 25 -16.31 3.49 0.91
C PHE A 25 -17.38 4.52 1.30
N SER A 26 -17.12 5.44 2.24
CA SER A 26 -18.14 6.40 2.71
C SER A 26 -18.68 7.30 1.61
N SER A 27 -17.87 7.72 0.66
CA SER A 27 -18.26 8.58 -0.45
C SER A 27 -19.00 7.83 -1.58
N GLN A 28 -19.05 6.50 -1.54
CA GLN A 28 -19.55 5.65 -2.61
C GLN A 28 -20.75 4.78 -2.19
N LEU A 29 -21.42 5.12 -1.09
CA LEU A 29 -22.49 4.30 -0.52
C LEU A 29 -23.59 3.96 -1.53
N LEU A 30 -24.01 4.91 -2.36
CA LEU A 30 -25.00 4.68 -3.41
C LEU A 30 -24.56 3.64 -4.43
N LEU A 31 -23.29 3.69 -4.87
CA LEU A 31 -22.75 2.72 -5.83
C LEU A 31 -22.64 1.32 -5.22
N ILE A 32 -22.31 1.24 -3.93
CA ILE A 32 -22.27 -0.03 -3.19
C ILE A 32 -23.67 -0.64 -3.07
N ILE A 33 -24.71 0.17 -2.82
CA ILE A 33 -26.10 -0.30 -2.79
C ILE A 33 -26.50 -0.83 -4.18
N VAL A 34 -26.21 -0.11 -5.26
CA VAL A 34 -26.49 -0.55 -6.63
C VAL A 34 -25.74 -1.85 -6.95
N PHE A 35 -24.47 -1.94 -6.54
CA PHE A 35 -23.66 -3.16 -6.68
C PHE A 35 -24.27 -4.35 -5.93
N ALA A 36 -24.70 -4.15 -4.67
CA ALA A 36 -25.35 -5.19 -3.88
C ALA A 36 -26.68 -5.65 -4.52
N LEU A 37 -27.46 -4.73 -5.08
CA LEU A 37 -28.68 -5.07 -5.81
C LEU A 37 -28.37 -5.88 -7.07
N CYS A 38 -27.35 -5.52 -7.85
CA CYS A 38 -26.89 -6.32 -8.98
C CYS A 38 -26.49 -7.73 -8.56
N LEU A 39 -25.77 -7.89 -7.45
CA LEU A 39 -25.38 -9.20 -6.94
C LEU A 39 -26.58 -10.05 -6.51
N ILE A 40 -27.57 -9.46 -5.84
CA ILE A 40 -28.80 -10.16 -5.47
C ILE A 40 -29.55 -10.63 -6.71
N ILE A 41 -29.69 -9.77 -7.73
CA ILE A 41 -30.35 -10.12 -8.98
C ILE A 41 -29.58 -11.25 -9.69
N SER A 42 -28.26 -11.17 -9.80
CA SER A 42 -27.43 -12.23 -10.39
C SER A 42 -27.56 -13.54 -9.62
N GLY A 43 -27.48 -13.51 -8.28
CA GLY A 43 -27.70 -14.69 -7.45
C GLY A 43 -29.09 -15.31 -7.62
N MET A 44 -30.13 -14.48 -7.77
CA MET A 44 -31.49 -14.94 -8.07
C MET A 44 -31.56 -15.60 -9.46
N MET A 45 -30.99 -14.96 -10.50
CA MET A 45 -31.01 -15.51 -11.87
C MET A 45 -30.26 -16.84 -11.93
N ALA A 46 -29.09 -16.94 -11.30
CA ALA A 46 -28.34 -18.19 -11.20
C ALA A 46 -29.16 -19.31 -10.50
N SER A 47 -29.95 -18.94 -9.50
CA SER A 47 -30.78 -19.88 -8.75
C SER A 47 -32.10 -20.22 -9.44
N VAL A 48 -32.62 -19.35 -10.32
CA VAL A 48 -33.83 -19.62 -11.13
C VAL A 48 -33.53 -20.56 -12.30
N SER A 49 -32.32 -20.56 -12.83
CA SER A 49 -31.91 -21.42 -13.96
C SER A 49 -32.20 -22.92 -13.74
N PRO A 50 -31.91 -23.55 -12.59
CA PRO A 50 -32.28 -24.95 -12.31
C PRO A 50 -33.78 -25.19 -12.33
N LEU A 51 -34.62 -24.24 -11.87
CA LEU A 51 -36.09 -24.36 -11.92
C LEU A 51 -36.61 -24.38 -13.35
N LEU A 52 -36.12 -23.47 -14.19
CA LEU A 52 -36.50 -23.40 -15.58
C LEU A 52 -36.04 -24.64 -16.36
N THR A 53 -34.85 -25.15 -16.06
CA THR A 53 -34.32 -26.40 -16.61
C THR A 53 -35.19 -27.60 -16.19
N SER A 54 -35.63 -27.64 -14.94
CA SER A 54 -36.57 -28.65 -14.44
C SER A 54 -37.88 -28.65 -15.23
N ALA A 55 -38.47 -27.47 -15.44
CA ALA A 55 -39.70 -27.32 -16.21
C ALA A 55 -39.53 -27.76 -17.68
N LEU A 56 -38.38 -27.42 -18.29
CA LEU A 56 -38.06 -27.86 -19.66
C LEU A 56 -37.96 -29.39 -19.76
N VAL A 57 -37.23 -30.03 -18.82
CA VAL A 57 -37.08 -31.50 -18.77
C VAL A 57 -38.41 -32.19 -18.53
N ASP A 58 -39.24 -31.64 -17.68
CA ASP A 58 -40.60 -32.19 -17.44
C ASP A 58 -41.52 -32.08 -18.65
N ASN A 59 -41.48 -30.95 -19.37
CA ASN A 59 -42.21 -30.76 -20.62
C ASN A 59 -41.78 -31.75 -21.72
N ILE A 60 -40.49 -32.03 -21.83
CA ILE A 60 -39.95 -33.02 -22.75
C ILE A 60 -40.37 -34.43 -22.34
N SER A 61 -40.25 -34.77 -21.03
CA SER A 61 -40.58 -36.10 -20.50
C SER A 61 -42.07 -36.41 -20.67
N LYS A 62 -42.96 -35.45 -20.44
CA LYS A 62 -44.41 -35.56 -20.60
C LYS A 62 -44.90 -35.45 -22.02
N LYS A 63 -43.99 -35.22 -23.00
CA LYS A 63 -44.31 -35.00 -24.43
C LYS A 63 -45.38 -33.92 -24.62
N THR A 64 -45.25 -32.80 -23.92
CA THR A 64 -46.16 -31.66 -24.06
C THR A 64 -46.02 -30.98 -25.46
N SER A 65 -46.84 -29.95 -25.71
CA SER A 65 -46.82 -29.25 -26.99
C SER A 65 -45.43 -28.61 -27.27
N TYR A 66 -45.08 -28.54 -28.56
CA TYR A 66 -43.82 -27.90 -29.00
C TYR A 66 -43.68 -26.46 -28.49
N ASP A 67 -44.80 -25.71 -28.44
CA ASP A 67 -44.85 -24.34 -27.92
C ASP A 67 -44.40 -24.24 -26.47
N SER A 68 -44.79 -25.20 -25.61
CA SER A 68 -44.37 -25.22 -24.18
C SER A 68 -42.85 -25.42 -24.02
N ILE A 69 -42.26 -26.24 -24.89
CA ILE A 69 -40.82 -26.49 -24.94
C ILE A 69 -40.08 -25.22 -25.40
N MET A 70 -40.59 -24.57 -26.48
CA MET A 70 -40.04 -23.31 -26.98
C MET A 70 -40.08 -22.20 -25.90
N ILE A 71 -41.21 -22.03 -25.22
CA ILE A 71 -41.36 -21.01 -24.15
C ILE A 71 -40.38 -21.28 -23.02
N SER A 72 -40.27 -22.53 -22.54
CA SER A 72 -39.31 -22.88 -21.47
C SER A 72 -37.87 -22.61 -21.87
N SER A 73 -37.48 -22.93 -23.11
CA SER A 73 -36.15 -22.67 -23.63
C SER A 73 -35.86 -21.16 -23.78
N ALA A 74 -36.85 -20.39 -24.29
CA ALA A 74 -36.76 -18.95 -24.38
C ALA A 74 -36.59 -18.26 -23.01
N LEU A 75 -37.30 -18.75 -21.97
CA LEU A 75 -37.17 -18.24 -20.60
C LEU A 75 -35.77 -18.51 -20.00
N ILE A 76 -35.20 -19.68 -20.28
CA ILE A 76 -33.81 -19.98 -19.85
C ILE A 76 -32.84 -19.01 -20.54
N GLY A 77 -32.97 -18.82 -21.87
CA GLY A 77 -32.14 -17.88 -22.62
C GLY A 77 -32.28 -16.44 -22.13
N PHE A 78 -33.50 -16.01 -21.81
CA PHE A 78 -33.77 -14.67 -21.26
C PHE A 78 -33.17 -14.48 -19.87
N ALA A 79 -33.31 -15.45 -18.98
CA ALA A 79 -32.71 -15.43 -17.64
C ALA A 79 -31.16 -15.36 -17.73
N ALA A 80 -30.57 -16.14 -18.65
CA ALA A 80 -29.13 -16.12 -18.89
C ALA A 80 -28.64 -14.75 -19.43
N LEU A 81 -29.40 -14.12 -20.31
CA LEU A 81 -29.09 -12.78 -20.84
C LEU A 81 -29.13 -11.72 -19.72
N ILE A 82 -30.13 -11.78 -18.85
CA ILE A 82 -30.21 -10.87 -17.68
C ILE A 82 -28.97 -11.07 -16.79
N ASP A 83 -28.62 -12.32 -16.48
CA ASP A 83 -27.47 -12.61 -15.61
C ASP A 83 -26.17 -12.10 -16.23
N ILE A 84 -25.95 -12.27 -17.53
CA ILE A 84 -24.78 -11.75 -18.26
C ILE A 84 -24.71 -10.22 -18.15
N VAL A 85 -25.81 -9.52 -18.42
CA VAL A 85 -25.84 -8.04 -18.35
C VAL A 85 -25.59 -7.54 -16.94
N VAL A 86 -26.25 -8.14 -15.94
CA VAL A 86 -26.12 -7.76 -14.54
C VAL A 86 -24.71 -8.08 -14.03
N SER A 87 -24.15 -9.22 -14.37
CA SER A 87 -22.77 -9.61 -14.04
C SER A 87 -21.75 -8.65 -14.67
N TYR A 88 -21.94 -8.25 -15.92
CA TYR A 88 -21.11 -7.24 -16.58
C TYR A 88 -21.16 -5.90 -15.84
N LEU A 89 -22.36 -5.41 -15.50
CA LEU A 89 -22.53 -4.15 -14.74
C LEU A 89 -21.91 -4.25 -13.36
N SER A 90 -22.09 -5.36 -12.65
CA SER A 90 -21.50 -5.57 -11.33
C SER A 90 -19.98 -5.56 -11.37
N THR A 91 -19.38 -6.14 -12.40
CA THR A 91 -17.91 -6.14 -12.60
C THR A 91 -17.38 -4.72 -12.82
N LEU A 92 -18.03 -3.91 -13.66
CA LEU A 92 -17.65 -2.51 -13.87
C LEU A 92 -17.80 -1.68 -12.59
N LEU A 93 -18.91 -1.85 -11.86
CA LEU A 93 -19.13 -1.17 -10.58
C LEU A 93 -18.07 -1.57 -9.56
N SER A 94 -17.77 -2.85 -9.44
CA SER A 94 -16.72 -3.38 -8.55
C SER A 94 -15.37 -2.73 -8.84
N MET A 95 -14.95 -2.70 -10.09
CA MET A 95 -13.68 -2.08 -10.49
C MET A 95 -13.64 -0.58 -10.14
N ARG A 96 -14.71 0.16 -10.43
CA ARG A 96 -14.80 1.58 -10.10
C ARG A 96 -14.73 1.83 -8.59
N ILE A 97 -15.52 1.09 -7.81
CA ILE A 97 -15.57 1.24 -6.35
C ILE A 97 -14.20 0.91 -5.74
N THR A 98 -13.59 -0.20 -6.14
CA THR A 98 -12.27 -0.63 -5.63
C THR A 98 -11.19 0.39 -5.98
N THR A 99 -11.15 0.89 -7.22
CA THR A 99 -10.13 1.85 -7.65
C THR A 99 -10.24 3.18 -6.88
N VAL A 100 -11.46 3.71 -6.69
CA VAL A 100 -11.65 4.95 -5.93
C VAL A 100 -11.35 4.74 -4.44
N ALA A 101 -11.72 3.59 -3.88
CA ALA A 101 -11.40 3.25 -2.49
C ALA A 101 -9.88 3.12 -2.28
N ALA A 102 -9.19 2.41 -3.16
CA ALA A 102 -7.73 2.29 -3.13
C ALA A 102 -7.03 3.64 -3.25
N TYR A 103 -7.48 4.50 -4.19
CA TYR A 103 -6.96 5.86 -4.34
C TYR A 103 -7.12 6.69 -3.05
N SER A 104 -8.27 6.59 -2.39
CA SER A 104 -8.53 7.30 -1.14
C SER A 104 -7.58 6.87 -0.02
N ILE A 105 -7.29 5.56 0.06
CA ILE A 105 -6.33 4.99 1.02
C ILE A 105 -4.90 5.46 0.69
N VAL A 106 -4.48 5.36 -0.58
CA VAL A 106 -3.16 5.80 -1.04
C VAL A 106 -2.96 7.28 -0.75
N ARG A 107 -3.94 8.13 -1.11
CA ARG A 107 -3.88 9.57 -0.86
C ARG A 107 -3.72 9.90 0.62
N SER A 108 -4.48 9.24 1.49
CA SER A 108 -4.37 9.42 2.93
C SER A 108 -3.00 9.01 3.46
N LYS A 109 -2.44 7.91 2.93
CA LYS A 109 -1.11 7.43 3.33
C LYS A 109 0.02 8.30 2.80
N ILE A 110 -0.10 8.82 1.58
CA ILE A 110 0.87 9.79 1.05
C ILE A 110 0.84 11.08 1.88
N ASP A 111 -0.35 11.60 2.24
CA ASP A 111 -0.45 12.79 3.10
C ASP A 111 0.22 12.55 4.47
N GLU A 112 0.03 11.37 5.07
CA GLU A 112 0.68 10.96 6.33
C GLU A 112 2.20 10.89 6.17
N LEU A 113 2.70 10.27 5.08
CA LEU A 113 4.14 10.15 4.81
C LEU A 113 4.81 11.50 4.52
N VAL A 114 4.16 12.36 3.75
CA VAL A 114 4.70 13.70 3.43
C VAL A 114 4.79 14.58 4.69
N ARG A 115 3.94 14.35 5.70
CA ARG A 115 3.98 15.04 7.00
C ARG A 115 4.80 14.32 8.07
N MET A 116 5.47 13.23 7.70
CA MET A 116 6.28 12.43 8.59
C MET A 116 7.47 13.24 9.15
N PRO A 117 7.87 13.03 10.42
CA PRO A 117 9.10 13.60 10.96
C PRO A 117 10.32 13.25 10.10
N PHE A 118 11.16 14.25 9.87
CA PHE A 118 12.30 14.16 8.95
C PHE A 118 13.33 13.09 9.35
N GLU A 119 13.44 12.78 10.64
CA GLU A 119 14.33 11.75 11.19
C GLU A 119 14.14 10.38 10.53
N LEU A 120 12.92 10.06 10.16
CA LEU A 120 12.53 8.77 9.60
C LEU A 120 12.72 8.71 8.06
N TYR A 121 12.99 9.87 7.43
CA TYR A 121 13.31 9.91 5.99
C TYR A 121 14.64 9.25 5.66
N PHE A 122 15.62 9.32 6.58
CA PHE A 122 16.96 8.76 6.36
C PHE A 122 17.01 7.24 6.37
N GLU A 123 15.98 6.57 6.91
CA GLU A 123 15.96 5.11 7.03
C GLU A 123 15.27 4.42 5.84
N GLN A 124 14.80 5.16 4.82
CA GLN A 124 13.80 4.61 3.91
C GLN A 124 14.10 4.85 2.42
N GLU A 125 14.23 3.77 1.64
CA GLU A 125 14.21 3.82 0.17
C GLU A 125 12.78 4.08 -0.35
N SER A 126 12.59 5.20 -1.06
CA SER A 126 11.26 5.76 -1.38
C SER A 126 10.49 5.02 -2.49
N ALA A 127 11.17 4.39 -3.45
CA ALA A 127 10.50 3.77 -4.61
C ALA A 127 9.80 2.45 -4.26
N GLU A 128 10.44 1.58 -3.48
CA GLU A 128 9.88 0.31 -3.01
C GLU A 128 8.63 0.52 -2.17
N LYS A 129 8.66 1.51 -1.26
CA LYS A 129 7.49 1.84 -0.42
C LYS A 129 6.30 2.34 -1.19
N THR A 130 6.50 3.12 -2.25
CA THR A 130 5.39 3.64 -3.06
C THR A 130 4.64 2.49 -3.72
N GLN A 131 5.36 1.53 -4.32
CA GLN A 131 4.74 0.35 -4.94
C GLN A 131 4.03 -0.51 -3.88
N GLN A 132 4.64 -0.70 -2.71
CA GLN A 132 4.06 -1.45 -1.60
C GLN A 132 2.77 -0.82 -1.10
N ILE A 133 2.73 0.50 -0.87
CA ILE A 133 1.53 1.22 -0.43
C ILE A 133 0.40 1.09 -1.45
N CYS A 134 0.68 1.23 -2.75
CA CYS A 134 -0.32 1.07 -3.80
C CYS A 134 -0.88 -0.37 -3.84
N SER A 135 -0.01 -1.37 -3.73
CA SER A 135 -0.40 -2.78 -3.69
C SER A 135 -1.24 -3.11 -2.46
N ASP A 136 -0.80 -2.68 -1.28
CA ASP A 136 -1.49 -2.91 -0.02
C ASP A 136 -2.85 -2.20 0.03
N ALA A 137 -2.94 -0.96 -0.46
CA ALA A 137 -4.21 -0.23 -0.57
C ALA A 137 -5.21 -0.94 -1.49
N ASN A 138 -4.75 -1.47 -2.63
CA ASN A 138 -5.59 -2.27 -3.52
C ASN A 138 -6.07 -3.56 -2.86
N THR A 139 -5.22 -4.25 -2.11
CA THR A 139 -5.59 -5.47 -1.39
C THR A 139 -6.66 -5.18 -0.34
N VAL A 140 -6.50 -4.12 0.44
CA VAL A 140 -7.47 -3.70 1.47
C VAL A 140 -8.80 -3.26 0.85
N ALA A 141 -8.77 -2.50 -0.24
CA ALA A 141 -9.98 -2.04 -0.94
C ALA A 141 -10.74 -3.20 -1.60
N SER A 142 -10.03 -4.10 -2.29
CA SER A 142 -10.65 -5.26 -2.95
C SER A 142 -11.23 -6.27 -1.96
N PHE A 143 -10.61 -6.44 -0.79
CA PHE A 143 -11.10 -7.34 0.25
C PHE A 143 -12.53 -7.02 0.69
N GLY A 144 -12.83 -5.75 1.02
CA GLY A 144 -14.17 -5.37 1.48
C GLY A 144 -15.27 -5.70 0.47
N LEU A 145 -14.99 -5.44 -0.81
CA LEU A 145 -15.95 -5.69 -1.88
C LEU A 145 -16.09 -7.19 -2.17
N SER A 146 -14.97 -7.94 -2.16
CA SER A 146 -14.98 -9.39 -2.40
C SER A 146 -15.74 -10.15 -1.30
N VAL A 147 -15.59 -9.75 -0.04
CA VAL A 147 -16.36 -10.31 1.07
C VAL A 147 -17.86 -10.03 0.90
N LEU A 148 -18.22 -8.77 0.61
CA LEU A 148 -19.62 -8.40 0.36
C LEU A 148 -20.21 -9.21 -0.79
N GLN A 149 -19.51 -9.33 -1.91
CA GLN A 149 -19.93 -10.13 -3.06
C GLN A 149 -20.13 -11.58 -2.71
N THR A 150 -19.15 -12.21 -2.06
CA THR A 150 -19.18 -13.62 -1.72
C THR A 150 -20.30 -13.94 -0.73
N VAL A 151 -20.46 -13.11 0.30
CA VAL A 151 -21.50 -13.32 1.32
C VAL A 151 -22.90 -13.15 0.73
N LEU A 152 -23.14 -12.08 -0.05
CA LEU A 152 -24.46 -11.85 -0.65
C LEU A 152 -24.85 -12.95 -1.64
N LEU A 153 -23.96 -13.34 -2.53
CA LEU A 153 -24.22 -14.43 -3.48
C LEU A 153 -24.46 -15.77 -2.75
N ALA A 154 -23.62 -16.09 -1.76
CA ALA A 154 -23.77 -17.32 -1.00
C ALA A 154 -25.08 -17.37 -0.21
N VAL A 155 -25.49 -16.27 0.44
CA VAL A 155 -26.76 -16.20 1.19
C VAL A 155 -27.96 -16.43 0.25
N VAL A 156 -27.96 -15.77 -0.93
CA VAL A 156 -29.05 -15.95 -1.91
C VAL A 156 -29.07 -17.40 -2.42
N GLN A 157 -27.93 -17.92 -2.86
CA GLN A 157 -27.84 -19.28 -3.42
C GLN A 157 -28.16 -20.36 -2.39
N LEU A 158 -27.65 -20.27 -1.16
CA LEU A 158 -27.98 -21.20 -0.08
C LEU A 158 -29.44 -21.11 0.32
N GLY A 159 -29.98 -19.89 0.47
CA GLY A 159 -31.38 -19.69 0.85
C GLY A 159 -32.35 -20.33 -0.14
N ILE A 160 -32.18 -20.03 -1.44
CA ILE A 160 -33.05 -20.59 -2.48
C ILE A 160 -32.85 -22.11 -2.59
N SER A 161 -31.62 -22.62 -2.54
CA SER A 161 -31.33 -24.04 -2.62
C SER A 161 -31.98 -24.82 -1.46
N PHE A 162 -31.87 -24.31 -0.23
CA PHE A 162 -32.51 -24.95 0.94
C PHE A 162 -34.03 -24.95 0.87
N ILE A 163 -34.65 -23.85 0.45
CA ILE A 163 -36.10 -23.74 0.29
C ILE A 163 -36.57 -24.77 -0.75
N PHE A 164 -35.87 -24.86 -1.89
CA PHE A 164 -36.25 -25.80 -2.95
C PHE A 164 -36.10 -27.27 -2.51
N LEU A 165 -34.94 -27.61 -1.92
CA LEU A 165 -34.68 -28.99 -1.47
C LEU A 165 -35.67 -29.45 -0.38
N TYR A 166 -36.01 -28.55 0.55
CA TYR A 166 -37.03 -28.83 1.57
C TYR A 166 -38.43 -29.07 0.96
N GLY A 167 -38.79 -28.25 -0.03
CA GLY A 167 -40.06 -28.39 -0.78
C GLY A 167 -40.15 -29.67 -1.61
N CYS A 168 -39.01 -30.21 -2.09
CA CYS A 168 -38.99 -31.48 -2.80
C CYS A 168 -39.08 -32.70 -1.86
N SER A 169 -38.26 -32.72 -0.81
CA SER A 169 -38.23 -33.79 0.19
C SER A 169 -37.41 -33.39 1.41
N VAL A 170 -37.97 -33.63 2.61
CA VAL A 170 -37.28 -33.42 3.88
C VAL A 170 -36.00 -34.28 3.97
N ALA A 171 -35.99 -35.49 3.39
CA ALA A 171 -34.81 -36.33 3.36
C ALA A 171 -33.66 -35.70 2.52
N LEU A 172 -33.96 -35.15 1.33
CA LEU A 172 -32.97 -34.46 0.49
C LEU A 172 -32.40 -33.21 1.17
N PHE A 173 -33.22 -32.47 1.88
CA PHE A 173 -32.78 -31.35 2.70
C PHE A 173 -31.74 -31.78 3.74
N TRP A 174 -32.05 -32.81 4.57
CA TRP A 174 -31.10 -33.24 5.60
C TRP A 174 -29.82 -33.87 5.04
N VAL A 175 -29.89 -34.57 3.91
CA VAL A 175 -28.73 -35.06 3.20
C VAL A 175 -27.83 -33.89 2.79
N SER A 176 -28.42 -32.83 2.24
CA SER A 176 -27.67 -31.63 1.80
C SER A 176 -27.02 -30.93 2.99
N VAL A 177 -27.70 -30.76 4.10
CA VAL A 177 -27.16 -30.22 5.35
C VAL A 177 -25.99 -31.07 5.86
N THR A 178 -26.11 -32.40 5.80
CA THR A 178 -25.03 -33.32 6.22
C THR A 178 -23.76 -33.11 5.38
N PHE A 179 -23.90 -33.00 4.07
CA PHE A 179 -22.75 -32.71 3.21
C PHE A 179 -22.15 -31.33 3.45
N CYS A 180 -22.94 -30.30 3.75
CA CYS A 180 -22.42 -29.00 4.17
C CYS A 180 -21.58 -29.09 5.46
N ILE A 181 -22.06 -29.87 6.45
CA ILE A 181 -21.31 -30.08 7.69
C ILE A 181 -20.04 -30.88 7.44
N LEU A 182 -20.08 -31.94 6.62
CA LEU A 182 -18.88 -32.70 6.25
C LEU A 182 -17.83 -31.82 5.55
N TYR A 183 -18.31 -30.92 4.67
CA TYR A 183 -17.44 -29.95 4.02
C TYR A 183 -16.81 -28.97 5.02
N ALA A 184 -17.59 -28.47 5.98
CA ALA A 184 -17.08 -27.60 7.04
C ALA A 184 -16.00 -28.30 7.89
N ILE A 185 -16.18 -29.58 8.20
CA ILE A 185 -15.19 -30.39 8.92
C ILE A 185 -13.93 -30.57 8.09
N ALA A 186 -14.07 -30.92 6.79
CA ALA A 186 -12.93 -31.04 5.89
C ALA A 186 -12.13 -29.74 5.83
N TYR A 187 -12.78 -28.60 5.67
CA TYR A 187 -12.12 -27.29 5.69
C TYR A 187 -11.40 -27.02 7.02
N ALA A 188 -12.04 -27.29 8.15
CA ALA A 188 -11.44 -27.09 9.47
C ALA A 188 -10.15 -27.89 9.66
N LEU A 189 -10.07 -29.11 9.10
CA LEU A 189 -8.88 -29.95 9.13
C LEU A 189 -7.74 -29.38 8.27
N PHE A 190 -8.05 -28.85 7.09
CA PHE A 190 -7.06 -28.30 6.16
C PHE A 190 -6.70 -26.82 6.41
N ARG A 191 -7.51 -26.06 7.17
CA ARG A 191 -7.27 -24.64 7.43
C ARG A 191 -5.86 -24.35 7.96
N LYS A 192 -5.41 -25.11 8.97
CA LYS A 192 -4.11 -24.90 9.60
C LYS A 192 -2.93 -25.27 8.67
N PRO A 193 -2.91 -26.44 8.01
CA PRO A 193 -1.87 -26.77 7.03
C PRO A 193 -1.79 -25.76 5.88
N LEU A 194 -2.93 -25.34 5.31
CA LEU A 194 -2.99 -24.34 4.24
C LEU A 194 -2.38 -23.01 4.68
N PHE A 195 -2.74 -22.58 5.89
CA PHE A 195 -2.23 -21.33 6.45
C PHE A 195 -0.71 -21.37 6.63
N VAL A 196 -0.18 -22.38 7.29
CA VAL A 196 1.25 -22.46 7.60
C VAL A 196 2.09 -22.59 6.32
N SER A 197 1.71 -23.50 5.42
CA SER A 197 2.45 -23.68 4.17
C SER A 197 2.36 -22.47 3.24
N GLY A 198 1.20 -21.77 3.24
CA GLY A 198 1.02 -20.53 2.48
C GLY A 198 1.88 -19.38 3.01
N LEU A 199 2.02 -19.26 4.34
CA LEU A 199 2.90 -18.27 4.97
C LEU A 199 4.37 -18.52 4.59
N THR A 200 4.84 -19.76 4.75
CA THR A 200 6.23 -20.12 4.37
C THR A 200 6.51 -19.84 2.90
N PHE A 201 5.55 -20.17 2.01
CA PHE A 201 5.70 -19.86 0.58
C PHE A 201 5.84 -18.36 0.32
N LYS A 202 5.02 -17.51 0.98
CA LYS A 202 5.08 -16.05 0.84
C LYS A 202 6.38 -15.46 1.40
N GLU A 203 6.89 -16.00 2.50
CA GLU A 203 8.19 -15.60 3.07
C GLU A 203 9.33 -15.88 2.10
N GLU A 204 9.42 -17.10 1.55
CA GLU A 204 10.43 -17.46 0.56
C GLU A 204 10.29 -16.65 -0.74
N GLN A 205 9.05 -16.34 -1.16
CA GLN A 205 8.78 -15.49 -2.31
C GLN A 205 9.31 -14.06 -2.09
N SER A 206 9.12 -13.51 -0.91
CA SER A 206 9.61 -12.18 -0.54
C SER A 206 11.15 -12.14 -0.55
N LEU A 207 11.79 -13.16 0.03
CA LEU A 207 13.25 -13.28 0.03
C LEU A 207 13.82 -13.38 -1.40
N TYR A 208 13.17 -14.16 -2.26
CA TYR A 208 13.57 -14.29 -3.66
C TYR A 208 13.45 -12.96 -4.41
N PHE A 209 12.32 -12.26 -4.29
CA PHE A 209 12.13 -10.96 -4.95
C PHE A 209 13.10 -9.91 -4.42
N GLY A 210 13.32 -9.84 -3.10
CA GLY A 210 14.33 -8.95 -2.53
C GLY A 210 15.74 -9.23 -3.06
N LYS A 211 16.07 -10.51 -3.31
CA LYS A 211 17.35 -10.87 -3.93
C LYS A 211 17.47 -10.41 -5.38
N VAL A 212 16.40 -10.62 -6.17
CA VAL A 212 16.35 -10.14 -7.57
C VAL A 212 16.49 -8.63 -7.63
N GLU A 213 15.77 -7.92 -6.79
CA GLU A 213 15.83 -6.45 -6.69
C GLU A 213 17.23 -5.96 -6.32
N SER A 214 17.86 -6.57 -5.31
CA SER A 214 19.25 -6.27 -4.94
C SER A 214 20.23 -6.44 -6.10
N VAL A 215 20.08 -7.48 -6.92
CA VAL A 215 20.91 -7.70 -8.12
C VAL A 215 20.68 -6.60 -9.16
N LEU A 216 19.43 -6.20 -9.39
CA LEU A 216 19.10 -5.13 -10.33
C LEU A 216 19.57 -3.76 -9.85
N ALA A 217 19.42 -3.44 -8.57
CA ALA A 217 19.90 -2.20 -7.97
C ALA A 217 21.43 -2.03 -8.12
N HIS A 218 22.17 -3.15 -8.05
CA HIS A 218 23.64 -3.13 -8.19
C HIS A 218 24.13 -3.49 -9.60
N GLN A 219 23.28 -3.41 -10.64
CA GLN A 219 23.60 -3.82 -12.01
C GLN A 219 24.89 -3.16 -12.53
N ARG A 220 25.09 -1.86 -12.29
CA ARG A 220 26.31 -1.14 -12.72
C ARG A 220 27.58 -1.72 -12.08
N PHE A 221 27.53 -2.04 -10.79
CA PHE A 221 28.65 -2.65 -10.07
C PHE A 221 28.97 -4.05 -10.61
N LEU A 222 27.92 -4.86 -10.83
CA LEU A 222 28.05 -6.22 -11.38
C LEU A 222 28.64 -6.18 -12.81
N TYR A 223 28.22 -5.19 -13.61
CA TYR A 223 28.71 -5.01 -14.97
C TYR A 223 30.21 -4.67 -14.99
N VAL A 224 30.61 -3.65 -14.21
CA VAL A 224 32.00 -3.17 -14.17
C VAL A 224 32.95 -4.25 -13.64
N ASN A 225 32.52 -5.08 -12.69
CA ASN A 225 33.33 -6.13 -12.06
C ASN A 225 33.16 -7.52 -12.67
N VAL A 226 32.35 -7.67 -13.74
CA VAL A 226 32.09 -8.94 -14.45
C VAL A 226 31.60 -10.06 -13.49
N LEU A 227 30.68 -9.75 -12.59
CA LEU A 227 30.19 -10.66 -11.54
C LEU A 227 28.86 -11.35 -11.89
N PHE A 228 28.49 -11.43 -13.18
CA PHE A 228 27.20 -11.95 -13.64
C PHE A 228 26.90 -13.37 -13.15
N GLU A 229 27.86 -14.28 -13.32
CA GLU A 229 27.66 -15.69 -12.91
C GLU A 229 27.43 -15.84 -11.40
N ARG A 230 28.14 -15.04 -10.58
CA ARG A 230 27.94 -15.06 -9.12
C ARG A 230 26.58 -14.52 -8.73
N ALA A 231 26.13 -13.46 -9.40
CA ALA A 231 24.81 -12.88 -9.18
C ALA A 231 23.71 -13.90 -9.53
N LEU A 232 23.78 -14.55 -10.70
CA LEU A 232 22.83 -15.56 -11.13
C LEU A 232 22.82 -16.78 -10.19
N LYS A 233 23.98 -17.32 -9.82
CA LYS A 233 24.07 -18.42 -8.84
C LYS A 233 23.44 -18.05 -7.48
N SER A 234 23.56 -16.79 -7.06
CA SER A 234 22.91 -16.35 -5.83
C SER A 234 21.39 -16.32 -5.96
N ILE A 235 20.84 -15.97 -7.12
CA ILE A 235 19.40 -16.02 -7.40
C ILE A 235 18.92 -17.47 -7.43
N ASP A 236 19.69 -18.39 -8.05
CA ASP A 236 19.33 -19.81 -8.15
C ASP A 236 19.16 -20.48 -6.77
N SER A 237 19.97 -20.09 -5.79
CA SER A 237 19.84 -20.61 -4.42
C SER A 237 18.52 -20.20 -3.76
N PHE A 238 18.12 -18.93 -3.88
CA PHE A 238 16.83 -18.45 -3.37
C PHE A 238 15.65 -19.03 -4.15
N PHE A 239 15.80 -19.21 -5.48
CA PHE A 239 14.78 -19.86 -6.29
C PHE A 239 14.55 -21.33 -5.86
N SER A 240 15.59 -22.06 -5.51
CA SER A 240 15.42 -23.44 -5.03
C SER A 240 14.60 -23.52 -3.75
N SER A 241 14.82 -22.62 -2.78
CA SER A 241 14.02 -22.53 -1.57
C SER A 241 12.56 -22.18 -1.87
N LEU A 242 12.33 -21.17 -2.72
CA LEU A 242 11.00 -20.80 -3.21
C LEU A 242 10.29 -21.97 -3.88
N LEU A 243 10.99 -22.72 -4.75
CA LEU A 243 10.43 -23.88 -5.45
C LEU A 243 9.99 -24.97 -4.46
N HIS A 244 10.84 -25.29 -3.48
CA HIS A 244 10.50 -26.29 -2.44
C HIS A 244 9.29 -25.84 -1.62
N ALA A 245 9.24 -24.60 -1.17
CA ALA A 245 8.10 -24.05 -0.44
C ALA A 245 6.84 -24.03 -1.30
N GLY A 246 6.95 -23.66 -2.58
CA GLY A 246 5.84 -23.65 -3.53
C GLY A 246 5.26 -25.04 -3.80
N VAL A 247 6.11 -26.05 -4.02
CA VAL A 247 5.67 -27.44 -4.20
C VAL A 247 5.02 -27.98 -2.92
N ALA A 248 5.57 -27.68 -1.75
CA ALA A 248 4.98 -28.07 -0.46
C ALA A 248 3.59 -27.44 -0.28
N TYR A 249 3.46 -26.13 -0.50
CA TYR A 249 2.18 -25.44 -0.45
C TYR A 249 1.17 -26.01 -1.45
N GLN A 250 1.57 -26.16 -2.73
CA GLN A 250 0.69 -26.72 -3.76
C GLN A 250 0.25 -28.15 -3.45
N SER A 251 1.09 -28.95 -2.78
CA SER A 251 0.70 -30.31 -2.38
C SER A 251 -0.43 -30.30 -1.33
N VAL A 252 -0.41 -29.34 -0.40
CA VAL A 252 -1.49 -29.18 0.60
C VAL A 252 -2.77 -28.70 -0.08
N VAL A 253 -2.66 -27.72 -0.99
CA VAL A 253 -3.79 -27.21 -1.78
C VAL A 253 -4.42 -28.34 -2.60
N SER A 254 -3.60 -29.15 -3.29
CA SER A 254 -4.08 -30.26 -4.12
C SER A 254 -4.76 -31.36 -3.30
N ARG A 255 -4.25 -31.69 -2.10
CA ARG A 255 -4.91 -32.63 -1.19
C ARG A 255 -6.27 -32.10 -0.74
N PHE A 256 -6.36 -30.81 -0.40
CA PHE A 256 -7.64 -30.19 -0.06
C PHE A 256 -8.61 -30.23 -1.25
N GLN A 257 -8.17 -29.86 -2.46
CA GLN A 257 -8.99 -29.90 -3.67
C GLN A 257 -9.45 -31.34 -4.01
N ALA A 258 -8.59 -32.33 -3.83
CA ALA A 258 -8.98 -33.73 -4.02
C ALA A 258 -10.06 -34.16 -3.03
N THR A 259 -9.94 -33.78 -1.75
CA THR A 259 -10.93 -34.05 -0.71
C THR A 259 -12.26 -33.36 -1.04
N ASP A 260 -12.20 -32.10 -1.47
CA ASP A 260 -13.37 -31.32 -1.91
C ASP A 260 -14.07 -31.96 -3.10
N SER A 261 -13.32 -32.33 -4.15
CA SER A 261 -13.85 -32.98 -5.34
C SER A 261 -14.48 -34.34 -5.02
N PHE A 262 -13.87 -35.11 -4.10
CA PHE A 262 -14.44 -36.37 -3.64
C PHE A 262 -15.76 -36.14 -2.89
N ALA A 263 -15.81 -35.17 -1.97
CA ALA A 263 -17.03 -34.83 -1.25
C ALA A 263 -18.15 -34.36 -2.19
N ALA A 264 -17.80 -33.54 -3.19
CA ALA A 264 -18.74 -33.10 -4.22
C ALA A 264 -19.28 -34.27 -5.05
N ALA A 265 -18.42 -35.17 -5.53
CA ALA A 265 -18.82 -36.35 -6.29
C ALA A 265 -19.69 -37.30 -5.45
N ALA A 266 -19.31 -37.56 -4.18
CA ALA A 266 -20.07 -38.40 -3.27
C ALA A 266 -21.47 -37.82 -2.99
N SER A 267 -21.56 -36.49 -2.79
CA SER A 267 -22.84 -35.79 -2.59
C SER A 267 -23.73 -35.89 -3.83
N GLN A 268 -23.13 -35.69 -5.02
CA GLN A 268 -23.83 -35.76 -6.30
C GLN A 268 -24.42 -37.16 -6.54
N VAL A 269 -23.62 -38.21 -6.33
CA VAL A 269 -24.06 -39.60 -6.48
C VAL A 269 -25.17 -39.93 -5.47
N THR A 270 -24.99 -39.54 -4.21
CA THR A 270 -25.98 -39.80 -3.14
C THR A 270 -27.32 -39.13 -3.46
N ILE A 271 -27.31 -37.88 -3.88
CA ILE A 271 -28.53 -37.12 -4.24
C ILE A 271 -29.20 -37.72 -5.47
N LEU A 272 -28.42 -38.08 -6.48
CA LEU A 272 -28.97 -38.75 -7.68
C LEU A 272 -29.65 -40.08 -7.34
N LEU A 273 -29.03 -40.91 -6.50
CA LEU A 273 -29.62 -42.19 -6.10
C LEU A 273 -30.92 -42.00 -5.32
N ILE A 274 -30.93 -41.09 -4.35
CA ILE A 274 -32.15 -40.83 -3.56
C ILE A 274 -33.25 -40.22 -4.44
N SER A 275 -32.92 -39.26 -5.29
CA SER A 275 -33.87 -38.62 -6.18
C SER A 275 -34.41 -39.60 -7.24
N ALA A 276 -33.57 -40.50 -7.78
CA ALA A 276 -34.01 -41.55 -8.71
C ALA A 276 -35.00 -42.51 -8.03
N PHE A 277 -34.76 -42.87 -6.77
CA PHE A 277 -35.71 -43.69 -6.01
C PHE A 277 -37.07 -42.99 -5.85
N TYR A 278 -37.11 -41.69 -5.53
CA TYR A 278 -38.35 -40.93 -5.47
C TYR A 278 -39.06 -40.82 -6.84
N VAL A 279 -38.31 -40.69 -7.92
CA VAL A 279 -38.86 -40.69 -9.29
C VAL A 279 -39.49 -42.05 -9.61
N MET A 280 -38.85 -43.18 -9.27
CA MET A 280 -39.40 -44.53 -9.46
C MET A 280 -40.67 -44.76 -8.64
N GLN A 281 -40.78 -44.14 -7.49
CA GLN A 281 -42.03 -44.18 -6.69
C GLN A 281 -43.13 -43.24 -7.20
N GLY A 282 -42.84 -42.42 -8.21
CA GLY A 282 -43.80 -41.44 -8.74
C GLY A 282 -44.03 -40.22 -7.88
N SER A 283 -43.23 -40.03 -6.79
CA SER A 283 -43.36 -38.91 -5.87
C SER A 283 -42.55 -37.69 -6.31
N MET A 284 -41.69 -37.83 -7.32
CA MET A 284 -40.83 -36.76 -7.88
C MET A 284 -40.83 -36.86 -9.42
N SER A 285 -40.75 -35.69 -10.10
CA SER A 285 -40.57 -35.67 -11.58
C SER A 285 -39.12 -35.80 -11.99
N VAL A 286 -38.87 -36.17 -13.25
CA VAL A 286 -37.53 -36.22 -13.82
C VAL A 286 -36.89 -34.82 -13.84
N GLY A 287 -37.68 -33.80 -14.12
CA GLY A 287 -37.19 -32.41 -14.06
C GLY A 287 -36.77 -31.97 -12.64
N GLN A 288 -37.55 -32.38 -11.63
CA GLN A 288 -37.18 -32.12 -10.23
C GLN A 288 -35.85 -32.82 -9.84
N LEU A 289 -35.59 -34.05 -10.34
CA LEU A 289 -34.30 -34.72 -10.11
C LEU A 289 -33.13 -33.88 -10.66
N VAL A 290 -33.26 -33.32 -11.88
CA VAL A 290 -32.24 -32.46 -12.48
C VAL A 290 -32.05 -31.17 -11.67
N ALA A 291 -33.14 -30.55 -11.21
CA ALA A 291 -33.06 -29.35 -10.39
C ALA A 291 -32.39 -29.61 -9.04
N VAL A 292 -32.73 -30.70 -8.33
CA VAL A 292 -32.13 -31.10 -7.05
C VAL A 292 -30.62 -31.29 -7.20
N SER A 293 -30.19 -31.95 -8.27
CA SER A 293 -28.78 -32.13 -8.61
C SER A 293 -28.05 -30.78 -8.82
N SER A 294 -28.68 -29.86 -9.56
CA SER A 294 -28.15 -28.53 -9.82
C SER A 294 -28.09 -27.66 -8.56
N TYR A 295 -29.12 -27.69 -7.72
CA TYR A 295 -29.12 -26.94 -6.46
C TYR A 295 -28.08 -27.46 -5.46
N MET A 296 -27.84 -28.77 -5.43
CA MET A 296 -26.74 -29.32 -4.62
C MET A 296 -25.39 -28.78 -5.07
N ALA A 297 -25.16 -28.71 -6.38
CA ALA A 297 -23.91 -28.13 -6.92
C ALA A 297 -23.77 -26.64 -6.59
N LEU A 298 -24.85 -25.85 -6.71
CA LEU A 298 -24.86 -24.43 -6.31
C LEU A 298 -24.58 -24.25 -4.82
N MET A 299 -25.20 -25.07 -3.97
CA MET A 299 -25.00 -25.00 -2.53
C MET A 299 -23.56 -25.29 -2.12
N LEU A 300 -22.94 -26.34 -2.68
CA LEU A 300 -21.54 -26.65 -2.41
C LEU A 300 -20.61 -25.57 -2.93
N SER A 301 -20.91 -24.98 -4.10
CA SER A 301 -20.16 -23.84 -4.63
C SER A 301 -20.24 -22.62 -3.71
N ALA A 302 -21.41 -22.30 -3.18
CA ALA A 302 -21.61 -21.21 -2.24
C ALA A 302 -20.82 -21.42 -0.93
N VAL A 303 -20.88 -22.64 -0.37
CA VAL A 303 -20.11 -23.02 0.83
C VAL A 303 -18.60 -22.90 0.57
N ARG A 304 -18.12 -23.37 -0.58
CA ARG A 304 -16.72 -23.26 -1.02
C ARG A 304 -16.26 -21.80 -1.10
N SER A 305 -17.07 -20.94 -1.67
CA SER A 305 -16.79 -19.52 -1.80
C SER A 305 -16.63 -18.83 -0.45
N ILE A 306 -17.47 -19.14 0.54
CA ILE A 306 -17.37 -18.61 1.91
C ILE A 306 -16.03 -19.00 2.55
N TYR A 307 -15.61 -20.24 2.40
CA TYR A 307 -14.32 -20.69 2.95
C TYR A 307 -13.11 -20.05 2.25
N GLY A 308 -13.26 -19.71 0.96
CA GLY A 308 -12.26 -18.95 0.19
C GLY A 308 -11.95 -17.56 0.77
N ILE A 309 -12.87 -16.96 1.54
CA ILE A 309 -12.64 -15.66 2.21
C ILE A 309 -11.47 -15.74 3.20
N GLY A 310 -11.22 -16.89 3.81
CA GLY A 310 -10.19 -17.05 4.84
C GLY A 310 -8.77 -16.63 4.39
N SER A 311 -8.40 -16.92 3.15
CA SER A 311 -7.11 -16.49 2.59
C SER A 311 -7.07 -14.97 2.34
N SER A 312 -8.17 -14.42 1.81
CA SER A 312 -8.28 -12.96 1.55
C SER A 312 -8.25 -12.13 2.84
N VAL A 313 -8.80 -12.66 3.93
CA VAL A 313 -8.71 -12.06 5.28
C VAL A 313 -7.24 -11.90 5.68
N GLN A 314 -6.45 -12.94 5.53
CA GLN A 314 -5.03 -12.92 5.91
C GLN A 314 -4.23 -11.90 5.07
N ASP A 315 -4.46 -11.87 3.75
CA ASP A 315 -3.80 -10.92 2.85
C ASP A 315 -4.13 -9.48 3.23
N CYS A 316 -5.40 -9.21 3.53
CA CYS A 316 -5.86 -7.91 3.98
C CYS A 316 -5.19 -7.48 5.29
N PHE A 317 -5.12 -8.36 6.29
CA PHE A 317 -4.50 -8.01 7.58
C PHE A 317 -3.00 -7.79 7.48
N SER A 318 -2.30 -8.57 6.68
CA SER A 318 -0.87 -8.34 6.44
C SER A 318 -0.64 -6.97 5.76
N SER A 319 -1.50 -6.58 4.81
CA SER A 319 -1.44 -5.27 4.17
C SER A 319 -1.77 -4.13 5.14
N ILE A 320 -2.78 -4.29 6.01
CA ILE A 320 -3.12 -3.29 7.03
C ILE A 320 -1.97 -3.13 8.04
N SER A 321 -1.34 -4.21 8.47
CA SER A 321 -0.20 -4.16 9.39
C SER A 321 0.95 -3.34 8.79
N ARG A 322 1.26 -3.54 7.50
CA ARG A 322 2.29 -2.73 6.80
C ARG A 322 1.88 -1.27 6.64
N LEU A 323 0.61 -1.00 6.28
CA LEU A 323 0.10 0.36 6.20
C LEU A 323 0.09 1.08 7.56
N ASN A 324 -0.16 0.37 8.67
CA ASN A 324 -0.17 0.92 10.01
C ASN A 324 1.23 1.09 10.62
N ALA A 325 2.23 0.34 10.17
CA ALA A 325 3.62 0.47 10.64
C ALA A 325 4.20 1.88 10.41
N SER A 326 3.58 2.66 9.54
CA SER A 326 3.96 4.05 9.23
C SER A 326 3.20 5.10 10.06
N LYS A 327 2.39 4.70 11.07
CA LYS A 327 1.69 5.67 11.92
C LYS A 327 2.66 6.34 12.88
N LEU A 328 2.84 7.65 12.72
CA LEU A 328 3.77 8.46 13.48
C LEU A 328 3.09 9.69 14.08
N PRO A 329 3.61 10.26 15.16
CA PRO A 329 3.03 11.43 15.79
C PRO A 329 3.07 12.63 14.83
N LEU A 330 1.95 13.34 14.73
CA LEU A 330 1.82 14.59 13.98
C LEU A 330 2.72 15.67 14.61
N ALA A 331 3.28 16.54 13.77
CA ALA A 331 4.07 17.69 14.19
C ALA A 331 3.28 18.57 15.18
N VAL A 332 3.95 19.00 16.23
CA VAL A 332 3.37 19.86 17.27
C VAL A 332 3.13 21.26 16.68
N ALA A 333 1.95 21.82 16.90
CA ALA A 333 1.66 23.21 16.59
C ALA A 333 2.41 24.11 17.58
N GLY A 334 3.38 24.92 17.07
CA GLY A 334 4.13 25.91 17.84
C GLY A 334 3.81 27.34 17.42
N GLU A 335 4.45 28.31 18.08
CA GLU A 335 4.29 29.73 17.76
C GLU A 335 4.97 30.09 16.42
N GLU A 336 4.34 30.93 15.62
CA GLU A 336 4.90 31.44 14.36
C GLU A 336 5.85 32.61 14.66
N LEU A 337 7.13 32.47 14.24
CA LEU A 337 8.08 33.57 14.27
C LEU A 337 7.86 34.50 13.08
N LEU A 338 8.01 35.81 13.30
CA LEU A 338 7.92 36.81 12.23
C LEU A 338 9.25 37.03 11.52
N GLU A 339 10.36 36.99 12.27
CA GLU A 339 11.73 37.17 11.75
C GLU A 339 12.73 36.39 12.62
N ILE A 340 13.95 36.19 12.10
CA ILE A 340 15.07 35.55 12.80
C ILE A 340 16.27 36.51 12.79
N ASP A 341 16.69 36.96 13.99
CA ASP A 341 17.87 37.78 14.17
C ASP A 341 19.08 36.99 14.71
N CYS A 342 18.82 35.92 15.47
CA CYS A 342 19.86 35.01 15.93
C CYS A 342 19.37 33.56 16.08
N ILE A 343 20.29 32.62 15.91
CA ILE A 343 20.11 31.19 16.19
C ILE A 343 21.22 30.76 17.14
N GLU A 344 20.86 30.10 18.24
CA GLU A 344 21.82 29.68 19.25
C GLU A 344 21.67 28.18 19.54
N LEU A 345 22.81 27.50 19.64
CA LEU A 345 22.92 26.13 20.13
C LEU A 345 23.64 26.13 21.46
N HIS A 346 23.02 25.56 22.49
CA HIS A 346 23.58 25.50 23.85
C HIS A 346 23.75 24.05 24.30
N ASN A 347 24.98 23.68 24.64
CA ASN A 347 25.36 22.34 25.11
C ASN A 347 24.77 21.23 24.22
N PHE A 348 24.79 21.48 22.90
CA PHE A 348 24.07 20.68 21.92
C PHE A 348 24.81 19.37 21.65
N GLY A 349 24.10 18.25 21.80
CA GLY A 349 24.55 16.90 21.47
C GLY A 349 23.60 16.25 20.50
N PHE A 350 24.11 15.60 19.45
CA PHE A 350 23.28 14.93 18.45
C PHE A 350 23.87 13.60 18.00
N THR A 351 23.03 12.57 18.01
CA THR A 351 23.38 11.22 17.56
C THR A 351 22.46 10.81 16.41
N LEU A 352 23.04 10.40 15.29
CA LEU A 352 22.30 9.94 14.12
C LEU A 352 22.81 8.53 13.74
N ASN A 353 21.90 7.56 13.60
CA ASN A 353 22.23 6.16 13.26
C ASN A 353 23.36 5.59 14.16
N GLU A 354 23.18 5.68 15.48
CA GLU A 354 24.13 5.22 16.50
C GLU A 354 25.49 5.97 16.50
N LYS A 355 25.70 6.91 15.58
CA LYS A 355 26.92 7.72 15.51
C LYS A 355 26.69 9.05 16.20
N CYS A 356 27.47 9.34 17.25
CA CYS A 356 27.52 10.66 17.86
C CYS A 356 28.20 11.63 16.88
N LEU A 357 27.45 12.65 16.43
CA LEU A 357 27.94 13.69 15.52
C LEU A 357 28.43 14.91 16.29
N TYR A 358 27.73 15.29 17.35
CA TYR A 358 28.09 16.42 18.20
C TYR A 358 27.98 16.03 19.66
N ASN A 359 28.90 16.60 20.46
CA ASN A 359 28.89 16.50 21.90
C ASN A 359 29.24 17.87 22.45
N ASN A 360 28.31 18.47 23.23
CA ASN A 360 28.47 19.76 23.86
C ASN A 360 28.82 20.94 22.91
N LEU A 361 28.18 20.96 21.72
CA LEU A 361 28.40 22.02 20.73
C LEU A 361 27.70 23.32 21.15
N ASN A 362 28.44 24.43 21.16
CA ASN A 362 27.92 25.76 21.44
C ASN A 362 28.23 26.66 20.24
N LEU A 363 27.19 27.14 19.56
CA LEU A 363 27.30 27.98 18.37
C LEU A 363 26.27 29.10 18.44
N ARG A 364 26.60 30.24 17.84
CA ARG A 364 25.68 31.36 17.64
C ARG A 364 25.83 31.93 16.23
N PHE A 365 24.70 32.13 15.58
CA PHE A 365 24.61 32.71 14.25
C PHE A 365 23.79 33.99 14.32
N ASP A 366 24.42 35.12 14.08
CA ASP A 366 23.79 36.44 14.15
C ASP A 366 23.49 36.99 12.76
N LYS A 367 22.43 37.76 12.64
CA LYS A 367 22.07 38.51 11.44
C LYS A 367 23.19 39.49 11.05
N GLY A 368 23.43 39.62 9.77
CA GLY A 368 24.47 40.50 9.27
C GLY A 368 25.83 39.85 9.09
N LYS A 369 25.93 38.54 9.25
CA LYS A 369 27.16 37.77 9.11
C LYS A 369 27.05 36.61 8.13
N LEU A 370 28.18 36.29 7.49
CA LEU A 370 28.41 35.11 6.66
C LEU A 370 29.29 34.12 7.43
N TYR A 371 28.77 32.92 7.66
CA TYR A 371 29.44 31.82 8.32
C TYR A 371 29.86 30.76 7.32
N ALA A 372 31.12 30.31 7.37
CA ALA A 372 31.57 29.14 6.63
C ALA A 372 31.66 27.93 7.58
N LEU A 373 30.88 26.88 7.32
CA LEU A 373 31.00 25.61 8.02
C LEU A 373 31.98 24.70 7.30
N VAL A 374 33.10 24.39 7.96
CA VAL A 374 34.16 23.54 7.42
C VAL A 374 34.35 22.30 8.30
N GLY A 375 34.95 21.25 7.76
CA GLY A 375 35.23 20.01 8.51
C GLY A 375 35.33 18.80 7.59
N ILE A 376 35.80 17.68 8.14
CA ILE A 376 35.97 16.43 7.39
C ILE A 376 34.63 15.88 6.90
N ASN A 377 34.67 15.01 5.87
CA ASN A 377 33.45 14.33 5.41
C ASN A 377 32.89 13.44 6.51
N GLY A 378 31.58 13.52 6.71
CA GLY A 378 30.90 12.79 7.78
C GLY A 378 30.97 13.43 9.16
N SER A 379 31.45 14.70 9.29
CA SER A 379 31.43 15.47 10.55
C SER A 379 30.06 16.06 10.88
N GLY A 380 29.04 15.85 10.03
CA GLY A 380 27.67 16.27 10.29
C GLY A 380 27.28 17.62 9.70
N LYS A 381 28.12 18.30 8.89
CA LYS A 381 27.82 19.64 8.33
C LYS A 381 26.41 19.78 7.75
N THR A 382 26.00 18.86 6.89
CA THR A 382 24.64 18.83 6.32
C THR A 382 23.57 18.54 7.39
N SER A 383 23.87 17.67 8.37
CA SER A 383 22.96 17.40 9.49
C SER A 383 22.72 18.64 10.35
N LEU A 384 23.76 19.49 10.53
CA LEU A 384 23.61 20.77 11.21
C LEU A 384 22.70 21.73 10.45
N ALA A 385 22.80 21.78 9.11
CA ALA A 385 21.88 22.58 8.32
C ALA A 385 20.42 22.12 8.49
N TYR A 386 20.15 20.81 8.48
CA TYR A 386 18.79 20.29 8.74
C TYR A 386 18.32 20.58 10.17
N LEU A 387 19.21 20.53 11.17
CA LEU A 387 18.89 20.92 12.55
C LEU A 387 18.49 22.39 12.64
N LEU A 388 19.28 23.29 12.02
CA LEU A 388 18.99 24.73 11.96
C LEU A 388 17.73 25.08 11.15
N MET A 389 17.20 24.17 10.38
CA MET A 389 15.89 24.27 9.69
C MET A 389 14.74 23.73 10.54
N GLY A 390 15.00 23.23 11.74
CA GLY A 390 13.99 22.58 12.56
C GLY A 390 13.42 21.31 11.90
N CYS A 391 14.27 20.54 11.19
CA CYS A 391 13.85 19.27 10.60
C CYS A 391 13.83 18.13 11.62
N PHE A 392 14.64 18.21 12.67
CA PHE A 392 14.69 17.22 13.76
C PHE A 392 13.98 17.78 14.98
N ASN A 393 12.99 17.05 15.48
CA ASN A 393 12.20 17.42 16.66
C ASN A 393 12.58 16.61 17.91
N SER A 394 13.44 15.60 17.78
CA SER A 394 13.87 14.71 18.86
C SER A 394 15.27 14.16 18.56
N GLY A 395 15.82 13.37 19.49
CA GLY A 395 17.11 12.69 19.31
C GLY A 395 18.35 13.57 19.55
N TYR A 396 18.18 14.77 20.09
CA TYR A 396 19.29 15.65 20.49
C TYR A 396 19.22 16.01 21.99
N GLY A 397 20.37 16.32 22.59
CA GLY A 397 20.51 16.89 23.91
C GLY A 397 20.87 18.37 23.82
N GLY A 398 20.66 19.12 24.90
CA GLY A 398 20.86 20.58 24.92
C GLY A 398 19.67 21.32 24.29
N ALA A 399 19.90 22.52 23.75
CA ALA A 399 18.83 23.34 23.18
C ALA A 399 19.25 24.04 21.90
N ILE A 400 18.29 24.17 20.96
CA ILE A 400 18.36 25.09 19.82
C ILE A 400 17.32 26.19 20.08
N SER A 401 17.72 27.43 19.94
CA SER A 401 16.82 28.59 20.12
C SER A 401 16.91 29.57 18.96
N TYR A 402 15.79 30.20 18.66
CA TYR A 402 15.65 31.26 17.65
C TYR A 402 15.15 32.53 18.36
N ASN A 403 15.97 33.58 18.35
CA ASN A 403 15.70 34.81 19.12
C ASN A 403 15.40 34.53 20.59
N GLY A 404 16.08 33.52 21.18
CA GLY A 404 15.89 33.10 22.58
C GLY A 404 14.66 32.21 22.85
N LYS A 405 13.84 31.86 21.83
CA LYS A 405 12.75 30.89 21.96
C LYS A 405 13.24 29.49 21.59
N ALA A 406 12.90 28.49 22.40
CA ALA A 406 13.30 27.10 22.13
C ALA A 406 12.60 26.55 20.87
N GLN A 407 13.27 25.65 20.15
CA GLN A 407 12.75 25.06 18.91
C GLN A 407 11.42 24.33 19.14
N GLU A 408 11.24 23.68 20.29
CA GLU A 408 10.02 22.95 20.65
C GLU A 408 8.78 23.87 20.79
N GLU A 409 8.99 25.18 21.01
CA GLU A 409 7.92 26.18 21.14
C GLU A 409 7.52 26.79 19.80
N ILE A 410 8.26 26.50 18.72
CA ILE A 410 8.15 27.17 17.42
C ILE A 410 7.47 26.25 16.39
N ASN A 411 6.67 26.86 15.50
CA ASN A 411 6.15 26.18 14.33
C ASN A 411 7.25 26.00 13.27
N CYS A 412 7.94 24.85 13.30
CA CYS A 412 9.03 24.54 12.38
C CYS A 412 8.58 24.43 10.91
N GLU A 413 7.29 24.19 10.60
CA GLU A 413 6.78 24.25 9.24
C GLU A 413 6.74 25.69 8.74
N HIS A 414 6.25 26.62 9.56
CA HIS A 414 6.28 28.06 9.26
C HIS A 414 7.72 28.56 9.08
N LEU A 415 8.65 28.13 9.95
CA LEU A 415 10.08 28.44 9.87
C LEU A 415 10.63 28.05 8.48
N ARG A 416 10.46 26.81 8.04
CA ARG A 416 10.93 26.32 6.74
C ARG A 416 10.22 26.99 5.57
N ARG A 417 8.94 27.28 5.71
CA ARG A 417 8.12 27.89 4.65
C ARG A 417 8.52 29.35 4.36
N ASN A 418 8.75 30.13 5.42
CA ASN A 418 8.82 31.58 5.31
C ASN A 418 10.19 32.18 5.67
N LEU A 419 10.93 31.59 6.61
CA LEU A 419 12.09 32.24 7.22
C LEU A 419 13.42 31.63 6.84
N VAL A 420 13.46 30.39 6.37
CA VAL A 420 14.70 29.69 5.98
C VAL A 420 14.67 29.29 4.53
N SER A 421 15.78 29.50 3.81
CA SER A 421 15.98 29.04 2.43
C SER A 421 17.22 28.14 2.38
N PHE A 422 17.13 26.98 1.71
CA PHE A 422 18.18 25.99 1.66
C PHE A 422 18.47 25.48 0.25
N ALA A 423 19.76 25.43 -0.10
CA ALA A 423 20.27 24.78 -1.29
C ALA A 423 21.00 23.50 -0.93
N GLU A 424 20.49 22.37 -1.37
CA GLU A 424 21.09 21.06 -1.13
C GLU A 424 22.37 20.82 -1.95
N GLN A 425 23.24 19.91 -1.46
CA GLN A 425 24.44 19.51 -2.17
C GLN A 425 24.12 18.92 -3.55
N THR A 426 23.13 18.02 -3.63
CA THR A 426 22.67 17.42 -4.88
C THR A 426 21.31 18.03 -5.25
N PRO A 427 21.22 18.83 -6.32
CA PRO A 427 19.96 19.47 -6.69
C PRO A 427 18.94 18.43 -7.15
N ILE A 428 17.74 18.50 -6.57
CA ILE A 428 16.62 17.65 -6.93
C ILE A 428 15.83 18.30 -8.06
N SER A 429 15.72 17.61 -9.21
CA SER A 429 14.88 18.06 -10.33
C SER A 429 13.40 17.80 -10.00
N VAL A 430 12.72 18.74 -9.35
CA VAL A 430 11.30 18.63 -8.98
C VAL A 430 10.45 19.48 -9.92
N LYS A 431 10.26 19.00 -11.13
CA LYS A 431 9.59 19.70 -12.23
C LYS A 431 8.11 20.00 -11.93
N ASP A 432 7.44 19.08 -11.27
CA ASP A 432 5.99 19.12 -11.13
C ASP A 432 5.49 19.91 -9.91
N PHE A 433 6.37 20.16 -8.93
CA PHE A 433 6.02 20.87 -7.69
C PHE A 433 6.40 22.35 -7.66
N LEU A 434 7.26 22.80 -8.59
CA LEU A 434 7.75 24.19 -8.65
C LEU A 434 6.95 25.08 -9.62
N SER A 435 5.93 24.53 -10.28
CA SER A 435 5.07 25.29 -11.22
C SER A 435 4.06 26.22 -10.55
N ASP A 436 4.07 26.30 -9.22
CA ASP A 436 3.10 27.11 -8.47
C ASP A 436 3.56 28.57 -8.35
N ARG A 437 2.59 29.46 -8.11
CA ARG A 437 2.67 30.93 -8.20
C ARG A 437 3.81 31.61 -7.41
N ASN A 438 4.50 30.88 -6.55
CA ASN A 438 5.58 31.40 -5.70
C ASN A 438 6.98 31.40 -6.37
N PHE A 439 7.13 30.81 -7.57
CA PHE A 439 8.39 30.74 -8.30
C PHE A 439 8.21 31.07 -9.79
N PRO A 440 7.89 32.34 -10.13
CA PRO A 440 7.54 32.74 -11.50
C PRO A 440 8.68 32.66 -12.52
N SER A 441 9.93 32.57 -12.07
CA SER A 441 11.11 32.58 -12.94
C SER A 441 11.57 31.20 -13.44
N ILE A 442 10.98 30.11 -12.94
CA ILE A 442 11.24 28.79 -13.47
C ILE A 442 10.39 28.58 -14.72
N GLU A 443 10.82 29.19 -15.82
CA GLU A 443 10.26 28.91 -17.13
C GLU A 443 10.29 27.42 -17.43
N LYS A 444 9.25 26.95 -18.12
CA LYS A 444 8.95 25.57 -18.58
C LYS A 444 10.06 24.90 -19.42
N LYS A 445 11.35 25.19 -19.18
CA LYS A 445 12.46 24.45 -19.77
C LYS A 445 12.46 23.02 -19.22
N ARG A 446 12.37 22.07 -20.12
CA ARG A 446 12.37 20.63 -19.84
C ARG A 446 13.62 20.25 -19.01
N CYS A 447 13.46 19.95 -17.72
CA CYS A 447 14.57 19.50 -16.86
C CYS A 447 15.15 18.12 -17.28
N GLY A 448 14.52 17.41 -18.21
CA GLY A 448 15.08 16.21 -18.83
C GLY A 448 16.16 16.61 -19.85
N GLY A 449 17.44 16.58 -19.44
CA GLY A 449 18.59 16.92 -20.29
C GLY A 449 19.46 18.06 -19.79
N MET A 450 19.18 18.63 -18.60
CA MET A 450 20.06 19.61 -17.97
C MET A 450 21.31 18.95 -17.39
N SER A 451 22.45 19.63 -17.53
CA SER A 451 23.69 19.22 -16.87
C SER A 451 23.61 19.43 -15.35
N PRO A 452 24.40 18.71 -14.53
CA PRO A 452 24.44 18.93 -13.08
C PRO A 452 24.70 20.38 -12.68
N GLY A 453 25.56 21.09 -13.45
CA GLY A 453 25.84 22.50 -13.24
C GLY A 453 24.64 23.41 -13.49
N GLU A 454 23.85 23.17 -14.55
CA GLU A 454 22.64 23.93 -14.84
C GLU A 454 21.55 23.69 -13.76
N LEU A 455 21.43 22.47 -13.27
CA LEU A 455 20.51 22.15 -12.16
C LEU A 455 20.93 22.89 -10.88
N LYS A 456 22.23 22.95 -10.58
CA LYS A 456 22.77 23.67 -9.43
C LYS A 456 22.53 25.18 -9.52
N GLN A 457 22.73 25.78 -10.70
CA GLN A 457 22.40 27.19 -10.94
C GLN A 457 20.93 27.50 -10.74
N LEU A 458 20.03 26.62 -11.22
CA LEU A 458 18.60 26.78 -11.04
C LEU A 458 18.21 26.72 -9.56
N GLU A 459 18.80 25.82 -8.80
CA GLU A 459 18.56 25.69 -7.36
C GLU A 459 19.05 26.91 -6.58
N ILE A 460 20.25 27.37 -6.86
CA ILE A 460 20.80 28.57 -6.22
C ILE A 460 19.90 29.78 -6.51
N ARG A 461 19.45 29.94 -7.76
CA ARG A 461 18.52 31.01 -8.14
C ARG A 461 17.21 30.91 -7.34
N ARG A 462 16.63 29.72 -7.21
CA ARG A 462 15.44 29.48 -6.39
C ARG A 462 15.64 29.92 -4.93
N VAL A 463 16.80 29.57 -4.36
CA VAL A 463 17.12 29.90 -2.98
C VAL A 463 17.28 31.41 -2.79
N LEU A 464 17.92 32.09 -3.75
CA LEU A 464 18.13 33.54 -3.71
C LEU A 464 16.84 34.36 -3.94
N GLU A 465 15.89 33.85 -4.74
CA GLU A 465 14.61 34.49 -5.01
C GLU A 465 13.64 34.40 -3.82
N LYS A 466 13.79 33.41 -2.96
CA LYS A 466 12.97 33.28 -1.75
C LYS A 466 13.35 34.36 -0.73
N LYS A 467 12.35 35.14 -0.29
CA LYS A 467 12.54 36.10 0.80
C LYS A 467 12.62 35.36 2.13
N ALA A 468 13.81 35.15 2.64
CA ALA A 468 14.07 34.46 3.91
C ALA A 468 14.96 35.33 4.82
N ASP A 469 15.07 34.97 6.09
CA ASP A 469 15.98 35.59 7.05
C ASP A 469 17.27 34.78 7.20
N VAL A 470 17.19 33.46 6.95
CA VAL A 470 18.33 32.54 7.02
C VAL A 470 18.50 31.86 5.66
N TYR A 471 19.70 31.93 5.13
CA TYR A 471 20.11 31.28 3.89
C TYR A 471 21.17 30.23 4.20
N LEU A 472 20.88 28.99 3.84
CA LEU A 472 21.76 27.83 4.01
C LEU A 472 22.17 27.31 2.64
N PHE A 473 23.45 27.07 2.43
CA PHE A 473 23.99 26.52 1.19
C PHE A 473 24.90 25.33 1.50
N ASP A 474 24.62 24.17 0.90
CA ASP A 474 25.47 22.99 1.02
C ASP A 474 26.24 22.77 -0.27
N GLU A 475 27.57 22.92 -0.21
CA GLU A 475 28.53 22.86 -1.33
C GLU A 475 28.02 23.58 -2.61
N PRO A 476 27.71 24.91 -2.50
CA PRO A 476 27.02 25.60 -3.60
C PRO A 476 27.88 25.83 -4.81
N THR A 477 29.22 25.83 -4.69
CA THR A 477 30.18 26.02 -5.80
C THR A 477 30.49 24.74 -6.56
N ALA A 478 30.09 23.59 -6.05
CA ALA A 478 30.28 22.31 -6.72
C ALA A 478 29.60 22.30 -8.09
N SER A 479 30.32 21.92 -9.13
CA SER A 479 29.87 21.88 -10.55
C SER A 479 29.53 23.22 -11.20
N LEU A 480 29.89 24.36 -10.60
CA LEU A 480 29.78 25.67 -11.22
C LEU A 480 31.07 26.04 -11.97
N ASP A 481 30.92 26.80 -13.06
CA ASP A 481 32.03 27.46 -13.71
C ASP A 481 32.50 28.72 -12.94
N ILE A 482 33.65 29.29 -13.31
CA ILE A 482 34.27 30.41 -12.61
C ILE A 482 33.34 31.64 -12.57
N ALA A 483 32.65 31.96 -13.67
CA ALA A 483 31.77 33.12 -13.74
C ALA A 483 30.57 33.01 -12.82
N HIS A 484 29.93 31.83 -12.77
CA HIS A 484 28.79 31.57 -11.88
C HIS A 484 29.21 31.47 -10.40
N LYS A 485 30.44 30.96 -10.15
CA LYS A 485 31.01 30.96 -8.79
C LYS A 485 31.23 32.40 -8.27
N GLU A 486 31.82 33.27 -9.06
CA GLU A 486 32.01 34.68 -8.68
C GLU A 486 30.67 35.41 -8.47
N ALA A 487 29.68 35.16 -9.34
CA ALA A 487 28.34 35.71 -9.18
C ALA A 487 27.66 35.26 -7.86
N LEU A 488 27.81 33.98 -7.50
CA LEU A 488 27.32 33.45 -6.25
C LEU A 488 27.99 34.10 -5.04
N ILE A 489 29.34 34.21 -5.03
CA ILE A 489 30.09 34.83 -3.94
C ILE A 489 29.63 36.28 -3.73
N ASN A 490 29.42 37.03 -4.82
CA ASN A 490 28.94 38.41 -4.74
C ASN A 490 27.50 38.47 -4.19
N ALA A 491 26.61 37.57 -4.63
CA ALA A 491 25.24 37.48 -4.13
C ALA A 491 25.19 37.15 -2.61
N VAL A 492 26.02 36.22 -2.18
CA VAL A 492 26.14 35.83 -0.76
C VAL A 492 26.67 36.98 0.11
N LYS A 493 27.68 37.72 -0.40
CA LYS A 493 28.21 38.94 0.25
C LYS A 493 27.17 40.05 0.36
N GLU A 494 26.26 40.17 -0.58
CA GLU A 494 25.20 41.18 -0.51
C GLU A 494 24.12 40.73 0.48
N LEU A 495 23.69 39.45 0.47
CA LEU A 495 22.73 38.89 1.39
C LEU A 495 23.15 39.04 2.86
N ARG A 496 24.44 38.80 3.19
CA ARG A 496 24.95 38.85 4.56
C ARG A 496 24.71 40.18 5.26
N LYS A 497 24.55 41.30 4.51
CA LYS A 497 24.35 42.62 5.13
C LYS A 497 23.09 42.71 5.99
N HIS A 498 22.08 41.88 5.70
CA HIS A 498 20.76 41.97 6.33
C HIS A 498 20.21 40.62 6.76
N LYS A 499 20.94 39.53 6.52
CA LYS A 499 20.46 38.16 6.70
C LYS A 499 21.52 37.33 7.43
N ILE A 500 21.11 36.18 7.95
CA ILE A 500 22.03 35.13 8.41
C ILE A 500 22.37 34.29 7.20
N VAL A 501 23.63 34.15 6.85
CA VAL A 501 24.07 33.33 5.73
C VAL A 501 25.07 32.29 6.23
N ILE A 502 24.77 31.01 5.99
CA ILE A 502 25.61 29.88 6.40
C ILE A 502 25.93 29.06 5.17
N VAL A 503 27.21 28.86 4.90
CA VAL A 503 27.68 28.11 3.73
C VAL A 503 28.55 26.94 4.21
N ILE A 504 28.14 25.73 3.89
CA ILE A 504 28.93 24.52 4.03
C ILE A 504 29.81 24.42 2.81
N THR A 505 31.13 24.49 2.96
CA THR A 505 32.02 24.48 1.78
C THR A 505 33.45 24.08 2.11
N HIS A 506 34.15 23.57 1.09
CA HIS A 506 35.60 23.39 1.06
C HIS A 506 36.27 24.42 0.11
N ASP A 507 35.51 25.33 -0.45
CA ASP A 507 35.99 26.34 -1.38
C ASP A 507 36.66 27.49 -0.64
N MET A 508 37.98 27.70 -0.91
CA MET A 508 38.78 28.69 -0.22
C MET A 508 38.33 30.13 -0.46
N ASP A 509 37.71 30.43 -1.62
CA ASP A 509 37.24 31.79 -1.92
C ASP A 509 35.99 32.13 -1.09
N LEU A 510 35.09 31.17 -0.86
CA LEU A 510 33.94 31.32 0.03
C LEU A 510 34.37 31.40 1.50
N ILE A 511 35.35 30.59 1.91
CA ILE A 511 35.90 30.61 3.26
C ILE A 511 36.57 31.99 3.52
N ALA A 512 37.37 32.50 2.57
CA ALA A 512 37.99 33.81 2.69
C ALA A 512 37.00 34.99 2.67
N ALA A 513 35.81 34.78 2.09
CA ALA A 513 34.73 35.76 2.04
C ALA A 513 33.85 35.77 3.31
N SER A 514 33.96 34.76 4.16
CA SER A 514 33.15 34.63 5.37
C SER A 514 33.66 35.54 6.51
N ASP A 515 32.73 35.95 7.38
CA ASP A 515 33.05 36.75 8.56
C ASP A 515 33.54 35.85 9.72
N GLU A 516 33.06 34.60 9.73
CA GLU A 516 33.39 33.62 10.76
C GLU A 516 33.46 32.21 10.18
N VAL A 517 34.48 31.45 10.57
CA VAL A 517 34.68 30.07 10.13
C VAL A 517 34.43 29.14 11.30
N VAL A 518 33.46 28.24 11.16
CA VAL A 518 33.09 27.22 12.15
C VAL A 518 33.66 25.88 11.70
N GLU A 519 34.62 25.33 12.45
CA GLU A 519 35.21 24.03 12.16
C GLU A 519 34.48 22.92 12.95
N LEU A 520 33.86 21.97 12.24
CA LEU A 520 33.16 20.83 12.82
C LEU A 520 34.03 19.56 12.77
N GLY A 521 34.04 18.79 13.86
CA GLY A 521 34.70 17.48 13.91
C GLY A 521 36.09 17.48 14.53
N LYS A 522 36.53 18.53 15.21
CA LYS A 522 37.55 18.41 16.27
C LYS A 522 36.84 18.05 17.55
N SER A 523 36.79 16.77 17.90
CA SER A 523 36.60 16.36 19.30
C SER A 523 37.89 16.65 20.03
N ASP A 524 37.87 17.66 20.92
CA ASP A 524 38.81 17.70 22.03
C ASP A 524 38.56 16.55 23.00
#